data_72b8bd34f5cd4aa30e579487b1128552
#
_entry.id   72b8bd34f5cd4aa30e579487b1128552
#
_cell.length_a   1.000
_cell.length_b   1.000
_cell.length_c   1.000
_cell.angle_alpha   90.00
_cell.angle_beta   90.00
_cell.angle_gamma   90.00
#
_symmetry.space_group_name_H-M   'P 1'
#
loop_
_entity.id
_entity.type
_entity.pdbx_description
1 polymer ?
#
loop_
_entity_poly.entity_id
_entity_poly.type
_entity_poly.pdbx_seq_one_letter_code
_entity_poly.pdbx_strand_id
1 'polypeptide(L)'
;MGHSKRLIMKQALIKGAKSDEWYTPIETVQMMLNVFPPKVGDKILLPFDTNKSNFTKIVTRDYDPLAIYGISDFLTKEYEFDYLITNPPYSNKDEIIARCIETRRPCVLVLPIDTLGGYKGINYSVKQI
;
A
#
# COMPACT_ATOMS: atom_id res chain seq x y z
N MET A 1 22.03 -3.79 10.60
CA MET A 1 21.51 -3.54 10.52
C MET A 1 20.74 -2.99 9.98
N GLY A 2 20.49 -2.74 9.62
CA GLY A 2 19.81 -2.04 8.98
C GLY A 2 18.55 -1.97 9.00
N HIS A 3 18.21 -2.09 9.42
CA HIS A 3 17.22 -1.95 9.43
C HIS A 3 16.47 -1.21 9.27
N SER A 4 16.37 -0.87 8.49
CA SER A 4 15.58 0.22 8.32
C SER A 4 14.19 -0.13 8.26
N LYS A 5 13.48 0.42 9.05
CA LYS A 5 12.09 0.48 9.01
C LYS A 5 11.74 1.44 7.96
N ARG A 6 11.45 0.96 6.81
CA ARG A 6 11.16 1.86 5.73
C ARG A 6 9.71 1.73 5.34
N LEU A 7 8.96 2.78 5.58
CA LEU A 7 7.63 2.92 5.07
C LEU A 7 7.71 3.74 3.79
N ILE A 8 7.20 3.17 2.72
CA ILE A 8 7.19 3.84 1.43
C ILE A 8 5.77 4.29 1.17
N MET A 9 5.57 5.59 1.09
CA MET A 9 4.25 6.17 0.87
C MET A 9 4.23 6.84 -0.49
N LYS A 10 3.15 6.62 -1.20
CA LYS A 10 2.90 7.24 -2.50
C LYS A 10 1.68 8.10 -2.42
N GLN A 11 1.81 9.32 -2.90
CA GLN A 11 0.68 10.22 -3.04
C GLN A 11 0.24 10.22 -4.49
N ALA A 12 -1.02 9.91 -4.70
CA ALA A 12 -1.61 9.95 -6.03
C ALA A 12 -2.77 10.92 -6.02
N LEU A 13 -2.77 11.82 -6.99
CA LEU A 13 -3.87 12.75 -7.15
C LEU A 13 -4.91 12.07 -8.02
N ILE A 14 -5.94 11.50 -7.40
CA ILE A 14 -7.01 10.83 -8.13
C ILE A 14 -8.17 11.82 -8.22
N LYS A 15 -8.26 12.48 -9.35
CA LYS A 15 -9.33 13.45 -9.57
C LYS A 15 -10.65 12.74 -9.67
N GLY A 16 -11.66 13.30 -9.01
CA GLY A 16 -13.00 12.78 -9.07
C GLY A 16 -13.27 11.57 -8.22
N ALA A 17 -12.26 11.08 -7.50
CA ALA A 17 -12.49 9.97 -6.60
C ALA A 17 -13.33 10.42 -5.44
N LYS A 18 -14.38 9.67 -5.15
CA LYS A 18 -15.21 9.93 -3.99
C LYS A 18 -14.74 9.09 -2.83
N SER A 19 -15.12 9.49 -1.63
CA SER A 19 -14.61 8.85 -0.43
C SER A 19 -14.94 7.37 -0.35
N ASP A 20 -15.99 6.92 -1.00
CA ASP A 20 -16.41 5.52 -1.01
C ASP A 20 -15.90 4.76 -2.22
N GLU A 21 -15.09 5.40 -3.05
CA GLU A 21 -14.57 4.73 -4.22
C GLU A 21 -13.16 4.26 -3.98
N TRP A 22 -13.04 2.98 -3.83
CA TRP A 22 -11.77 2.33 -3.59
C TRP A 22 -11.05 2.04 -4.89
N TYR A 23 -11.55 2.60 -5.96
CA TYR A 23 -11.06 2.28 -7.29
C TYR A 23 -9.84 3.12 -7.61
N THR A 24 -8.73 2.46 -7.82
CA THR A 24 -7.50 3.13 -8.27
C THR A 24 -7.29 2.79 -9.74
N PRO A 25 -7.11 3.81 -10.60
CA PRO A 25 -6.91 3.54 -12.02
C PRO A 25 -5.70 2.65 -12.29
N ILE A 26 -5.79 1.87 -13.36
CA ILE A 26 -4.71 0.95 -13.73
C ILE A 26 -3.39 1.70 -13.91
N GLU A 27 -3.44 2.86 -14.54
CA GLU A 27 -2.23 3.65 -14.78
C GLU A 27 -1.55 4.05 -13.49
N THR A 28 -2.33 4.39 -12.48
CA THR A 28 -1.78 4.74 -11.17
C THR A 28 -1.13 3.54 -10.50
N VAL A 29 -1.79 2.39 -10.56
CA VAL A 29 -1.24 1.17 -9.98
C VAL A 29 0.08 0.80 -10.66
N GLN A 30 0.11 0.84 -11.98
CA GLN A 30 1.31 0.53 -12.75
C GLN A 30 2.44 1.47 -12.42
N MET A 31 2.13 2.77 -12.29
CA MET A 31 3.13 3.76 -11.94
C MET A 31 3.71 3.49 -10.56
N MET A 32 2.87 3.17 -9.59
CA MET A 32 3.32 2.85 -8.24
C MET A 32 4.26 1.65 -8.25
N LEU A 33 3.90 0.60 -8.98
CA LEU A 33 4.72 -0.59 -9.07
C LEU A 33 6.02 -0.34 -9.84
N ASN A 34 6.00 0.57 -10.80
CA ASN A 34 7.21 0.91 -11.53
C ASN A 34 8.19 1.73 -10.69
N VAL A 35 7.67 2.58 -9.83
CA VAL A 35 8.52 3.44 -9.01
C VAL A 35 9.10 2.68 -7.82
N PHE A 36 8.30 1.79 -7.22
CA PHE A 36 8.76 0.94 -6.13
C PHE A 36 8.35 -0.50 -6.42
N PRO A 37 9.09 -1.18 -7.27
CA PRO A 37 8.73 -2.55 -7.63
C PRO A 37 9.02 -3.51 -6.48
N PRO A 38 8.18 -4.54 -6.32
CA PRO A 38 8.53 -5.64 -5.45
C PRO A 38 9.69 -6.43 -6.06
N LYS A 39 10.38 -7.19 -5.23
CA LYS A 39 11.42 -8.08 -5.72
C LYS A 39 10.81 -9.36 -6.24
N VAL A 40 11.52 -10.00 -7.16
CA VAL A 40 11.09 -11.29 -7.68
C VAL A 40 10.95 -12.27 -6.52
N GLY A 41 9.80 -12.92 -6.46
CA GLY A 41 9.51 -13.89 -5.40
C GLY A 41 8.91 -13.29 -4.14
N ASP A 42 8.74 -11.97 -4.08
CA ASP A 42 8.10 -11.35 -2.92
C ASP A 42 6.68 -11.86 -2.73
N LYS A 43 6.33 -12.12 -1.48
CA LYS A 43 4.95 -12.36 -1.09
C LYS A 43 4.26 -11.02 -0.89
N ILE A 44 3.19 -10.80 -1.63
CA ILE A 44 2.55 -9.48 -1.66
C ILE A 44 1.22 -9.52 -0.91
N LEU A 45 1.00 -8.50 -0.09
CA LEU A 45 -0.22 -8.35 0.69
C LEU A 45 -0.97 -7.11 0.20
N LEU A 46 -2.27 -7.31 -0.04
CA LEU A 46 -3.19 -6.27 -0.50
C LEU A 46 -4.36 -6.24 0.48
N PRO A 47 -4.18 -5.69 1.69
CA PRO A 47 -5.11 -5.97 2.78
C PRO A 47 -6.54 -5.50 2.54
N PHE A 48 -6.71 -4.41 1.81
CA PHE A 48 -8.04 -3.80 1.68
C PHE A 48 -8.62 -3.94 0.29
N ASP A 49 -7.97 -4.66 -0.60
CA ASP A 49 -8.39 -4.77 -1.98
C ASP A 49 -9.21 -6.03 -2.19
N THR A 50 -10.21 -5.94 -3.06
CA THR A 50 -11.01 -7.11 -3.43
C THR A 50 -10.41 -7.76 -4.66
N ASN A 51 -11.00 -8.89 -5.08
CA ASN A 51 -10.57 -9.54 -6.31
C ASN A 51 -10.86 -8.70 -7.56
N LYS A 52 -11.67 -7.64 -7.42
CA LYS A 52 -11.99 -6.75 -8.54
C LYS A 52 -11.10 -5.52 -8.61
N SER A 53 -10.29 -5.31 -7.59
CA SER A 53 -9.38 -4.17 -7.52
C SER A 53 -8.31 -4.28 -8.62
N ASN A 54 -7.94 -3.14 -9.18
CA ASN A 54 -6.85 -3.10 -10.15
C ASN A 54 -5.52 -3.49 -9.53
N PHE A 55 -5.32 -3.21 -8.24
CA PHE A 55 -4.15 -3.69 -7.52
C PHE A 55 -4.09 -5.21 -7.56
N THR A 56 -5.18 -5.86 -7.19
CA THR A 56 -5.23 -7.32 -7.16
C THR A 56 -5.01 -7.90 -8.54
N LYS A 57 -5.67 -7.34 -9.55
CA LYS A 57 -5.56 -7.85 -10.92
C LYS A 57 -4.13 -7.80 -11.44
N ILE A 58 -3.47 -6.68 -11.24
CA ILE A 58 -2.11 -6.50 -11.76
C ILE A 58 -1.11 -7.30 -10.95
N VAL A 59 -1.22 -7.28 -9.63
CA VAL A 59 -0.28 -7.98 -8.77
C VAL A 59 -0.36 -9.48 -8.98
N THR A 60 -1.56 -10.06 -9.06
CA THR A 60 -1.68 -11.50 -9.25
C THR A 60 -1.29 -11.93 -10.64
N ARG A 61 -1.42 -11.05 -11.62
CA ARG A 61 -1.04 -11.37 -13.00
C ARG A 61 0.47 -11.29 -13.20
N ASP A 62 1.11 -10.25 -12.66
CA ASP A 62 2.47 -9.88 -13.06
C ASP A 62 3.52 -10.12 -11.98
N TYR A 63 3.14 -10.29 -10.71
CA TYR A 63 4.11 -10.33 -9.62
C TYR A 63 3.95 -11.54 -8.70
N ASP A 64 2.80 -11.71 -8.09
CA ASP A 64 2.57 -12.77 -7.10
C ASP A 64 1.19 -13.39 -7.30
N PRO A 65 1.10 -14.51 -8.01
CA PRO A 65 -0.19 -15.16 -8.23
C PRO A 65 -0.89 -15.61 -6.95
N LEU A 66 -0.14 -15.74 -5.85
CA LEU A 66 -0.68 -16.16 -4.56
C LEU A 66 -0.83 -15.01 -3.58
N ALA A 67 -0.86 -13.77 -4.07
CA ALA A 67 -1.01 -12.60 -3.22
C ALA A 67 -2.24 -12.70 -2.33
N ILE A 68 -2.10 -12.27 -1.08
CA ILE A 68 -3.19 -12.28 -0.13
C ILE A 68 -3.92 -10.93 -0.21
N TYR A 69 -5.23 -10.97 -0.35
CA TYR A 69 -6.03 -9.76 -0.43
C TYR A 69 -7.36 -9.94 0.30
N GLY A 70 -8.02 -8.82 0.55
CA GLY A 70 -9.37 -8.85 1.12
C GLY A 70 -9.43 -9.34 2.54
N ILE A 71 -8.47 -8.94 3.37
CA ILE A 71 -8.48 -9.36 4.78
C ILE A 71 -9.19 -8.30 5.61
N SER A 72 -9.82 -8.73 6.70
CA SER A 72 -10.58 -7.84 7.57
C SER A 72 -9.89 -7.55 8.89
N ASP A 73 -8.79 -8.20 9.17
CA ASP A 73 -8.15 -8.15 10.49
C ASP A 73 -6.69 -7.69 10.42
N PHE A 74 -6.38 -6.84 9.44
CA PHE A 74 -5.01 -6.37 9.26
C PHE A 74 -4.45 -5.68 10.50
N LEU A 75 -5.29 -4.99 11.26
CA LEU A 75 -4.83 -4.22 12.42
C LEU A 75 -4.55 -5.11 13.64
N THR A 76 -5.05 -6.33 13.66
CA THR A 76 -4.99 -7.17 14.85
C THR A 76 -4.26 -8.49 14.64
N LYS A 77 -4.07 -8.92 13.41
CA LYS A 77 -3.45 -10.19 13.10
C LYS A 77 -2.18 -9.99 12.29
N GLU A 78 -1.16 -10.79 12.57
CA GLU A 78 0.08 -10.73 11.80
C GLU A 78 -0.03 -11.57 10.55
N TYR A 79 0.50 -11.04 9.47
CA TYR A 79 0.57 -11.72 8.18
C TYR A 79 2.01 -11.76 7.72
N GLU A 80 2.40 -12.87 7.11
CA GLU A 80 3.71 -12.97 6.48
C GLU A 80 3.64 -12.38 5.09
N PHE A 81 4.44 -11.37 4.84
CA PHE A 81 4.54 -10.77 3.52
C PHE A 81 5.87 -10.06 3.39
N ASP A 82 6.28 -9.81 2.17
CA ASP A 82 7.52 -9.09 1.87
C ASP A 82 7.25 -7.69 1.36
N TYR A 83 6.04 -7.44 0.87
CA TYR A 83 5.69 -6.18 0.21
C TYR A 83 4.19 -5.99 0.32
N LEU A 84 3.78 -4.79 0.70
CA LEU A 84 2.37 -4.43 0.81
C LEU A 84 2.08 -3.26 -0.10
N ILE A 85 0.97 -3.33 -0.85
CA ILE A 85 0.53 -2.21 -1.66
C ILE A 85 -1.00 -2.15 -1.59
N THR A 86 -1.55 -0.96 -1.33
CA THR A 86 -2.98 -0.84 -1.20
C THR A 86 -3.42 0.62 -1.21
N ASN A 87 -4.72 0.80 -1.44
CA ASN A 87 -5.40 2.08 -1.25
C ASN A 87 -6.25 1.94 0.01
N PRO A 88 -5.76 2.38 1.17
CA PRO A 88 -6.45 2.12 2.43
C PRO A 88 -7.69 2.98 2.59
N PRO A 89 -8.66 2.53 3.40
CA PRO A 89 -9.78 3.40 3.77
C PRO A 89 -9.26 4.58 4.58
N TYR A 90 -9.64 5.79 4.15
CA TYR A 90 -9.07 7.00 4.74
C TYR A 90 -9.54 7.24 6.17
N SER A 91 -10.70 6.70 6.54
CA SER A 91 -11.19 6.84 7.91
C SER A 91 -10.26 6.21 8.93
N ASN A 92 -9.52 5.18 8.54
CA ASN A 92 -8.61 4.46 9.43
C ASN A 92 -7.16 4.64 9.03
N LYS A 93 -6.84 5.65 8.25
CA LYS A 93 -5.51 5.75 7.66
C LYS A 93 -4.40 5.82 8.69
N ASP A 94 -4.63 6.51 9.80
CA ASP A 94 -3.58 6.67 10.82
C ASP A 94 -3.24 5.34 11.48
N GLU A 95 -4.25 4.54 11.79
CA GLU A 95 -4.04 3.22 12.37
C GLU A 95 -3.36 2.28 11.38
N ILE A 96 -3.73 2.38 10.12
CA ILE A 96 -3.15 1.55 9.08
C ILE A 96 -1.68 1.91 8.86
N ILE A 97 -1.37 3.21 8.83
CA ILE A 97 0.01 3.65 8.70
C ILE A 97 0.85 3.16 9.89
N ALA A 98 0.32 3.31 11.10
CA ALA A 98 1.03 2.84 12.29
C ALA A 98 1.29 1.35 12.21
N ARG A 99 0.30 0.58 11.75
CA ARG A 99 0.47 -0.86 11.61
C ARG A 99 1.53 -1.20 10.57
N CYS A 100 1.53 -0.49 9.43
CA CYS A 100 2.54 -0.69 8.41
C CYS A 100 3.94 -0.43 8.94
N ILE A 101 4.09 0.62 9.74
CA ILE A 101 5.38 0.94 10.35
C ILE A 101 5.84 -0.19 11.27
N GLU A 102 4.92 -0.75 12.04
CA GLU A 102 5.23 -1.86 12.94
C GLU A 102 5.77 -3.08 12.21
N THR A 103 5.30 -3.33 11.00
CA THR A 103 5.73 -4.51 10.26
C THR A 103 7.18 -4.43 9.83
N ARG A 104 7.73 -3.24 9.70
CA ARG A 104 9.11 -3.01 9.24
C ARG A 104 9.37 -3.55 7.84
N ARG A 105 8.32 -3.67 7.03
CA ARG A 105 8.41 -4.17 5.66
C ARG A 105 7.98 -3.08 4.70
N PRO A 106 8.39 -3.14 3.44
CA PRO A 106 7.98 -2.16 2.45
C PRO A 106 6.47 -2.11 2.30
N CYS A 107 5.90 -0.93 2.47
CA CYS A 107 4.48 -0.69 2.31
C CYS A 107 4.28 0.51 1.41
N VAL A 108 3.49 0.35 0.37
CA VAL A 108 3.17 1.40 -0.58
C VAL A 108 1.69 1.70 -0.46
N LEU A 109 1.38 2.94 -0.14
CA LEU A 109 0.01 3.35 0.15
C LEU A 109 -0.39 4.55 -0.69
N VAL A 110 -1.66 4.57 -1.11
CA VAL A 110 -2.27 5.77 -1.69
C VAL A 110 -2.89 6.56 -0.54
N LEU A 111 -2.42 7.78 -0.34
CA LEU A 111 -2.86 8.59 0.79
C LEU A 111 -3.21 10.00 0.33
N PRO A 112 -4.10 10.70 1.09
CA PRO A 112 -4.33 12.11 0.83
C PRO A 112 -3.05 12.92 0.97
N ILE A 113 -2.94 14.00 0.20
CA ILE A 113 -1.70 14.75 0.07
C ILE A 113 -1.25 15.35 1.40
N ASP A 114 -2.18 15.67 2.30
CA ASP A 114 -1.85 16.29 3.58
C ASP A 114 -1.57 15.29 4.70
N THR A 115 -1.68 13.99 4.42
CA THR A 115 -1.56 12.97 5.46
C THR A 115 -0.20 13.00 6.15
N LEU A 116 0.85 13.26 5.40
CA LEU A 116 2.22 13.06 5.87
C LEU A 116 2.73 14.17 6.77
N GLY A 117 2.01 15.29 6.88
CA GLY A 117 2.46 16.40 7.70
C GLY A 117 2.60 16.08 9.17
N GLY A 118 1.92 15.04 9.64
CA GLY A 118 1.99 14.62 11.04
C GLY A 118 2.99 13.53 11.36
N TYR A 119 3.75 13.04 10.40
CA TYR A 119 4.61 11.88 10.60
C TYR A 119 6.08 12.29 10.59
N LYS A 120 6.48 12.98 11.63
CA LYS A 120 7.86 13.44 11.77
C LYS A 120 8.70 12.35 12.43
N GLY A 121 9.98 12.27 12.05
CA GLY A 121 10.91 11.34 12.65
C GLY A 121 10.79 9.91 12.16
N ILE A 122 10.00 9.68 11.11
CA ILE A 122 9.79 8.36 10.54
C ILE A 122 10.53 8.28 9.21
N ASN A 123 11.22 7.18 8.98
CA ASN A 123 11.85 6.95 7.69
C ASN A 123 10.79 6.57 6.67
N TYR A 124 10.53 7.45 5.74
CA TYR A 124 9.61 7.16 4.65
C TYR A 124 10.04 7.91 3.40
N SER A 125 9.64 7.38 2.26
CA SER A 125 9.84 8.02 0.98
C SER A 125 8.48 8.44 0.45
N VAL A 126 8.38 9.68 -0.01
CA VAL A 126 7.15 10.20 -0.56
C VAL A 126 7.40 10.55 -2.02
N LYS A 127 6.50 10.12 -2.86
CA LYS A 127 6.54 10.49 -4.26
C LYS A 127 5.15 10.86 -4.72
N GLN A 128 5.04 12.03 -5.31
CA GLN A 128 3.79 12.49 -5.85
C GLN A 128 3.62 11.93 -7.26
N ILE A 129 2.51 11.31 -7.49
CA ILE A 129 2.23 10.65 -8.76
C ILE A 129 1.14 11.39 -9.52
#